data_5d1fcdfd917c312de6a9892d2fdafc54
#
_entry.id   5d1fcdfd917c312de6a9892d2fdafc54
#
_cell.length_a   1.000
_cell.length_b   1.000
_cell.length_c   1.000
_cell.angle_alpha   90.00
_cell.angle_beta   90.00
_cell.angle_gamma   90.00
#
_symmetry.space_group_name_H-M   'P 1'
#
loop_
_entity.id
_entity.type
_entity.pdbx_description
1 polymer ?
#
loop_
_entity_poly.entity_id
_entity_poly.type
_entity_poly.pdbx_seq_one_letter_code
_entity_poly.pdbx_strand_id
1 'polypeptide(L)'
;FDLEQRLKDLSRETVEHRLGPSTAALVDEAKSRGIPVTRIGSGSFCILGYGKYQKRIQATISQNTSCLAVDVACDKIMTKQLLSIAGIPVPEGYVVYTAEEAKQAARKLGYPVVVKPCDGNQGKGVSLNLRNAREVTAAFKLAREYSPKIIVERQIKGRNFRVLVVNGRFVCAAERIPAHVVGDGVHSIQELIDIVNSDPLRGEKHEKPLTKIKIDSITKKVLSKQGYSLDTILPEGEKAFLRENGNLSTGATAVDVTDEVCLENRLLAERAAKVIGLDIAGVDITTENISVPLESTDGAIIEVNAAPGIRMHLYPSK
;
A
#
# COMPACT_ATOMS: atom_id res chain seq x y z
N PHE A 1 -19.24 -40.53 -11.29
CA PHE A 1 -18.64 -39.66 -10.24
C PHE A 1 -17.43 -38.96 -10.86
N ASP A 2 -17.54 -37.68 -11.20
CA ASP A 2 -16.42 -36.90 -11.78
C ASP A 2 -15.57 -36.36 -10.64
N LEU A 3 -14.46 -37.06 -10.34
CA LEU A 3 -13.54 -36.71 -9.27
C LEU A 3 -12.85 -35.35 -9.53
N GLU A 4 -12.53 -35.04 -10.80
CA GLU A 4 -11.89 -33.79 -11.15
C GLU A 4 -12.83 -32.59 -10.92
N GLN A 5 -14.10 -32.72 -11.32
CA GLN A 5 -15.09 -31.68 -11.05
C GLN A 5 -15.30 -31.47 -9.58
N ARG A 6 -15.37 -32.54 -8.78
CA ARG A 6 -15.54 -32.47 -7.33
C ARG A 6 -14.33 -31.83 -6.63
N LEU A 7 -13.12 -32.12 -7.08
CA LEU A 7 -11.90 -31.48 -6.58
C LEU A 7 -11.87 -29.99 -6.93
N LYS A 8 -12.33 -29.60 -8.13
CA LYS A 8 -12.46 -28.19 -8.52
C LYS A 8 -13.50 -27.46 -7.64
N ASP A 9 -14.64 -28.09 -7.39
CA ASP A 9 -15.69 -27.51 -6.55
C ASP A 9 -15.24 -27.37 -5.09
N LEU A 10 -14.60 -28.38 -4.50
CA LEU A 10 -14.00 -28.32 -3.17
C LEU A 10 -12.89 -27.24 -3.09
N SER A 11 -12.08 -27.12 -4.13
CA SER A 11 -11.06 -26.07 -4.21
C SER A 11 -11.70 -24.68 -4.22
N ARG A 12 -12.78 -24.48 -5.00
CA ARG A 12 -13.55 -23.22 -5.00
C ARG A 12 -14.16 -22.92 -3.64
N GLU A 13 -14.88 -23.88 -3.05
CA GLU A 13 -15.45 -23.71 -1.71
C GLU A 13 -14.37 -23.37 -0.68
N THR A 14 -13.21 -24.04 -0.73
CA THR A 14 -12.10 -23.77 0.18
C THR A 14 -11.56 -22.34 0.02
N VAL A 15 -11.43 -21.86 -1.22
CA VAL A 15 -10.95 -20.50 -1.51
C VAL A 15 -11.98 -19.45 -1.07
N GLU A 16 -13.28 -19.67 -1.32
CA GLU A 16 -14.36 -18.76 -0.92
C GLU A 16 -14.52 -18.68 0.61
N HIS A 17 -14.26 -19.78 1.32
CA HIS A 17 -14.33 -19.82 2.78
C HIS A 17 -13.04 -19.45 3.50
N ARG A 18 -11.93 -19.20 2.78
CA ARG A 18 -10.65 -18.83 3.40
C ARG A 18 -10.68 -17.38 3.87
N LEU A 19 -10.22 -17.14 5.10
CA LEU A 19 -9.97 -15.80 5.59
C LEU A 19 -8.82 -15.16 4.81
N GLY A 20 -8.93 -13.88 4.50
CA GLY A 20 -7.80 -13.12 3.97
C GLY A 20 -6.59 -13.15 4.92
N PRO A 21 -5.36 -13.04 4.43
CA PRO A 21 -4.14 -13.31 5.21
C PRO A 21 -4.03 -12.46 6.48
N SER A 22 -4.46 -11.21 6.46
CA SER A 22 -4.43 -10.34 7.65
C SER A 22 -5.43 -10.78 8.72
N THR A 23 -6.66 -11.14 8.32
CA THR A 23 -7.67 -11.64 9.26
C THR A 23 -7.27 -13.01 9.79
N ALA A 24 -6.73 -13.90 8.94
CA ALA A 24 -6.22 -15.20 9.34
C ALA A 24 -5.17 -15.07 10.43
N ALA A 25 -4.17 -14.19 10.24
CA ALA A 25 -3.13 -13.96 11.23
C ALA A 25 -3.68 -13.51 12.60
N LEU A 26 -4.67 -12.60 12.62
CA LEU A 26 -5.33 -12.18 13.87
C LEU A 26 -6.09 -13.32 14.54
N VAL A 27 -6.79 -14.12 13.74
CA VAL A 27 -7.55 -15.28 14.23
C VAL A 27 -6.63 -16.37 14.76
N ASP A 28 -5.54 -16.67 14.06
CA ASP A 28 -4.60 -17.70 14.45
C ASP A 28 -3.85 -17.32 15.72
N GLU A 29 -3.47 -16.03 15.85
CA GLU A 29 -2.88 -15.50 17.08
C GLU A 29 -3.87 -15.54 18.26
N ALA A 30 -5.14 -15.20 18.04
CA ALA A 30 -6.16 -15.33 19.08
C ALA A 30 -6.32 -16.79 19.55
N LYS A 31 -6.37 -17.74 18.61
CA LYS A 31 -6.43 -19.17 18.91
C LYS A 31 -5.20 -19.68 19.66
N SER A 32 -4.00 -19.23 19.26
CA SER A 32 -2.73 -19.62 19.93
C SER A 32 -2.70 -19.18 21.39
N ARG A 33 -3.39 -18.08 21.72
CA ARG A 33 -3.57 -17.58 23.09
C ARG A 33 -4.77 -18.22 23.83
N GLY A 34 -5.40 -19.22 23.26
CA GLY A 34 -6.59 -19.85 23.84
C GLY A 34 -7.85 -18.98 23.81
N ILE A 35 -7.87 -17.90 23.01
CA ILE A 35 -9.05 -17.05 22.85
C ILE A 35 -9.99 -17.72 21.86
N PRO A 36 -11.24 -18.00 22.25
CA PRO A 36 -12.23 -18.59 21.35
C PRO A 36 -12.55 -17.65 20.20
N VAL A 37 -12.70 -18.22 18.99
CA VAL A 37 -13.01 -17.46 17.79
C VAL A 37 -14.26 -18.01 17.15
N THR A 38 -15.25 -17.14 16.91
CA THR A 38 -16.46 -17.45 16.15
C THR A 38 -16.50 -16.58 14.90
N ARG A 39 -16.50 -17.20 13.72
CA ARG A 39 -16.70 -16.50 12.44
C ARG A 39 -18.19 -16.44 12.13
N ILE A 40 -18.67 -15.29 11.68
CA ILE A 40 -20.07 -15.07 11.30
C ILE A 40 -20.16 -14.90 9.78
N GLY A 41 -20.95 -15.74 9.14
CA GLY A 41 -21.08 -15.75 7.68
C GLY A 41 -19.81 -16.21 6.95
N SER A 42 -19.76 -15.96 5.66
CA SER A 42 -18.63 -16.31 4.77
C SER A 42 -17.54 -15.25 4.70
N GLY A 43 -17.83 -14.03 5.18
CA GLY A 43 -16.91 -12.89 5.13
C GLY A 43 -15.78 -12.96 6.17
N SER A 44 -15.16 -11.82 6.45
CA SER A 44 -14.05 -11.68 7.41
C SER A 44 -14.50 -11.26 8.81
N PHE A 45 -15.80 -11.25 9.09
CA PHE A 45 -16.31 -10.87 10.41
C PHE A 45 -16.09 -11.99 11.43
N CYS A 46 -15.35 -11.69 12.50
CA CYS A 46 -15.03 -12.62 13.56
C CYS A 46 -15.28 -12.00 14.93
N ILE A 47 -15.71 -12.85 15.86
CA ILE A 47 -15.84 -12.53 17.28
C ILE A 47 -14.72 -13.27 18.01
N LEU A 48 -13.92 -12.55 18.78
CA LEU A 48 -12.84 -13.07 19.61
C LEU A 48 -13.25 -13.01 21.08
N GLY A 49 -13.26 -14.12 21.76
CA GLY A 49 -13.70 -14.25 23.16
C GLY A 49 -15.21 -14.32 23.32
N TYR A 50 -15.67 -14.28 24.58
CA TYR A 50 -17.07 -14.45 24.97
C TYR A 50 -17.58 -13.31 25.87
N GLY A 51 -18.91 -13.14 25.88
CA GLY A 51 -19.64 -12.26 26.80
C GLY A 51 -19.16 -10.83 26.76
N LYS A 52 -18.96 -10.20 27.91
CA LYS A 52 -18.55 -8.80 28.03
C LYS A 52 -17.13 -8.51 27.56
N TYR A 53 -16.29 -9.54 27.45
CA TYR A 53 -14.89 -9.40 27.01
C TYR A 53 -14.72 -9.66 25.51
N GLN A 54 -15.77 -10.08 24.81
CA GLN A 54 -15.69 -10.31 23.38
C GLN A 54 -15.25 -9.06 22.62
N LYS A 55 -14.44 -9.27 21.57
CA LYS A 55 -14.04 -8.23 20.62
C LYS A 55 -14.48 -8.66 19.23
N ARG A 56 -14.93 -7.70 18.42
CA ARG A 56 -15.36 -7.92 17.04
C ARG A 56 -14.37 -7.33 16.10
N ILE A 57 -14.03 -8.09 15.06
CA ILE A 57 -13.16 -7.62 13.99
C ILE A 57 -13.80 -7.95 12.63
N GLN A 58 -13.53 -7.10 11.66
CA GLN A 58 -13.82 -7.35 10.25
C GLN A 58 -12.60 -6.94 9.43
N ALA A 59 -11.96 -7.89 8.75
CA ALA A 59 -10.61 -7.70 8.23
C ALA A 59 -9.65 -7.28 9.36
N THR A 60 -9.09 -6.08 9.30
CA THR A 60 -8.29 -5.46 10.36
C THR A 60 -8.99 -4.23 10.97
N ILE A 61 -10.30 -4.10 10.82
CA ILE A 61 -11.11 -3.09 11.51
C ILE A 61 -11.60 -3.72 12.81
N SER A 62 -11.34 -3.07 13.94
CA SER A 62 -11.87 -3.46 15.23
C SER A 62 -13.20 -2.75 15.52
N GLN A 63 -13.95 -3.26 16.49
CA GLN A 63 -15.20 -2.65 16.96
C GLN A 63 -15.02 -1.24 17.57
N ASN A 64 -13.78 -0.85 17.88
CA ASN A 64 -13.47 0.48 18.43
C ASN A 64 -13.35 1.54 17.34
N THR A 65 -13.31 1.14 16.07
CA THR A 65 -13.29 2.05 14.93
C THR A 65 -14.71 2.45 14.56
N SER A 66 -15.01 3.74 14.53
CA SER A 66 -16.31 4.25 14.09
C SER A 66 -16.49 4.13 12.57
N CYS A 67 -17.73 4.06 12.10
CA CYS A 67 -18.01 4.13 10.65
C CYS A 67 -17.54 5.45 10.04
N LEU A 68 -17.67 6.58 10.77
CA LEU A 68 -17.18 7.89 10.33
C LEU A 68 -15.67 7.88 10.10
N ALA A 69 -14.90 7.21 10.95
CA ALA A 69 -13.45 7.10 10.78
C ALA A 69 -13.08 6.31 9.51
N VAL A 70 -13.85 5.27 9.18
CA VAL A 70 -13.67 4.50 7.95
C VAL A 70 -14.00 5.36 6.73
N ASP A 71 -15.13 6.09 6.75
CA ASP A 71 -15.55 6.97 5.66
C ASP A 71 -14.51 8.07 5.41
N VAL A 72 -14.02 8.71 6.48
CA VAL A 72 -12.93 9.70 6.40
C VAL A 72 -11.68 9.09 5.78
N ALA A 73 -11.24 7.92 6.24
CA ALA A 73 -10.05 7.27 5.71
C ALA A 73 -10.20 6.87 4.22
N CYS A 74 -11.42 6.61 3.77
CA CYS A 74 -11.72 6.33 2.36
C CYS A 74 -11.74 7.60 1.48
N ASP A 75 -11.94 8.78 2.06
CA ASP A 75 -11.91 10.07 1.36
C ASP A 75 -10.53 10.73 1.51
N LYS A 76 -9.73 10.68 0.45
CA LYS A 76 -8.37 11.25 0.43
C LYS A 76 -8.33 12.75 0.68
N ILE A 77 -9.37 13.47 0.27
CA ILE A 77 -9.46 14.92 0.44
C ILE A 77 -9.75 15.24 1.91
N MET A 78 -10.78 14.61 2.47
CA MET A 78 -11.16 14.78 3.87
C MET A 78 -10.05 14.38 4.82
N THR A 79 -9.42 13.22 4.58
CA THR A 79 -8.23 12.76 5.33
C THR A 79 -7.15 13.83 5.35
N LYS A 80 -6.76 14.37 4.19
CA LYS A 80 -5.71 15.40 4.10
C LYS A 80 -6.08 16.69 4.79
N GLN A 81 -7.32 17.13 4.64
CA GLN A 81 -7.80 18.34 5.32
C GLN A 81 -7.71 18.20 6.84
N LEU A 82 -8.20 17.08 7.39
CA LEU A 82 -8.12 16.82 8.84
C LEU A 82 -6.68 16.72 9.34
N LEU A 83 -5.81 16.03 8.62
CA LEU A 83 -4.39 15.94 8.98
C LEU A 83 -3.72 17.31 8.92
N SER A 84 -3.98 18.11 7.88
CA SER A 84 -3.43 19.46 7.71
C SER A 84 -3.90 20.40 8.83
N ILE A 85 -5.20 20.39 9.17
CA ILE A 85 -5.76 21.18 10.30
C ILE A 85 -5.08 20.78 11.62
N ALA A 86 -4.75 19.51 11.78
CA ALA A 86 -4.03 19.00 12.95
C ALA A 86 -2.52 19.32 12.93
N GLY A 87 -2.00 20.04 11.92
CA GLY A 87 -0.59 20.36 11.77
C GLY A 87 0.28 19.15 11.42
N ILE A 88 -0.29 18.14 10.79
CA ILE A 88 0.44 16.96 10.32
C ILE A 88 0.86 17.20 8.88
N PRO A 89 2.14 17.02 8.51
CA PRO A 89 2.63 17.26 7.15
C PRO A 89 1.97 16.30 6.15
N VAL A 90 1.30 16.87 5.17
CA VAL A 90 0.68 16.19 4.03
C VAL A 90 1.11 16.87 2.72
N PRO A 91 1.15 16.19 1.58
CA PRO A 91 1.46 16.82 0.31
C PRO A 91 0.45 17.96 -0.01
N GLU A 92 0.96 19.14 -0.33
CA GLU A 92 0.11 20.21 -0.88
C GLU A 92 -0.53 19.74 -2.18
N GLY A 93 -1.80 20.06 -2.39
CA GLY A 93 -2.51 19.61 -3.58
C GLY A 93 -3.83 20.33 -3.81
N TYR A 94 -4.33 20.18 -5.04
CA TYR A 94 -5.57 20.78 -5.49
C TYR A 94 -6.48 19.74 -6.13
N VAL A 95 -7.78 19.82 -5.83
CA VAL A 95 -8.79 19.06 -6.54
C VAL A 95 -9.12 19.77 -7.84
N VAL A 96 -9.16 19.02 -8.93
CA VAL A 96 -9.36 19.53 -10.27
C VAL A 96 -10.38 18.68 -11.04
N TYR A 97 -11.11 19.30 -11.94
CA TYR A 97 -12.17 18.65 -12.73
C TYR A 97 -11.88 18.69 -14.24
N THR A 98 -10.92 19.51 -14.66
CA THR A 98 -10.53 19.69 -16.05
C THR A 98 -9.02 19.56 -16.22
N ALA A 99 -8.57 19.21 -17.43
CA ALA A 99 -7.14 19.11 -17.73
C ALA A 99 -6.46 20.50 -17.65
N GLU A 100 -7.20 21.58 -17.90
CA GLU A 100 -6.66 22.95 -17.79
C GLU A 100 -6.41 23.31 -16.32
N GLU A 101 -7.38 23.05 -15.44
CA GLU A 101 -7.19 23.20 -14.00
C GLU A 101 -6.01 22.36 -13.48
N ALA A 102 -5.84 21.12 -13.98
CA ALA A 102 -4.72 20.27 -13.60
C ALA A 102 -3.36 20.87 -13.99
N LYS A 103 -3.25 21.47 -15.19
CA LYS A 103 -2.05 22.19 -15.61
C LYS A 103 -1.77 23.43 -14.76
N GLN A 104 -2.81 24.19 -14.42
CA GLN A 104 -2.69 25.37 -13.56
C GLN A 104 -2.25 24.98 -12.15
N ALA A 105 -2.86 23.95 -11.57
CA ALA A 105 -2.47 23.40 -10.26
C ALA A 105 -1.00 22.94 -10.27
N ALA A 106 -0.58 22.18 -11.29
CA ALA A 106 0.80 21.73 -11.42
C ALA A 106 1.81 22.88 -11.52
N ARG A 107 1.49 23.96 -12.25
CA ARG A 107 2.35 25.16 -12.32
C ARG A 107 2.47 25.85 -10.97
N LYS A 108 1.35 25.92 -10.21
CA LYS A 108 1.32 26.55 -8.89
C LYS A 108 2.11 25.77 -7.85
N LEU A 109 2.01 24.42 -7.88
CA LEU A 109 2.74 23.52 -6.97
C LEU A 109 4.24 23.44 -7.28
N GLY A 110 4.62 23.70 -8.52
CA GLY A 110 5.96 23.39 -9.03
C GLY A 110 6.12 21.89 -9.38
N TYR A 111 6.91 21.63 -10.41
CA TYR A 111 7.21 20.26 -10.83
C TYR A 111 8.35 19.65 -10.01
N PRO A 112 8.38 18.32 -9.81
CA PRO A 112 7.43 17.32 -10.29
C PRO A 112 6.16 17.24 -9.45
N VAL A 113 5.05 16.79 -10.09
CA VAL A 113 3.77 16.60 -9.43
C VAL A 113 3.25 15.14 -9.60
N VAL A 114 2.27 14.81 -8.78
CA VAL A 114 1.49 13.57 -8.84
C VAL A 114 0.08 13.92 -9.31
N VAL A 115 -0.48 13.09 -10.18
CA VAL A 115 -1.90 13.14 -10.56
C VAL A 115 -2.55 11.81 -10.20
N LYS A 116 -3.65 11.87 -9.45
CA LYS A 116 -4.36 10.67 -9.00
C LYS A 116 -5.88 10.89 -8.89
N PRO A 117 -6.70 9.84 -9.06
CA PRO A 117 -8.13 9.92 -8.79
C PRO A 117 -8.39 10.09 -7.29
N CYS A 118 -9.41 10.85 -6.91
CA CYS A 118 -9.87 10.95 -5.51
C CYS A 118 -10.42 9.62 -5.02
N ASP A 119 -11.25 8.99 -5.86
CA ASP A 119 -11.88 7.71 -5.58
C ASP A 119 -11.05 6.62 -6.24
N GLY A 120 -10.37 5.82 -5.47
CA GLY A 120 -9.56 4.75 -6.02
C GLY A 120 -8.59 4.18 -4.99
N ASN A 121 -8.29 2.91 -5.16
CA ASN A 121 -7.38 2.16 -4.32
C ASN A 121 -6.31 1.46 -5.17
N GLN A 122 -5.31 0.88 -4.51
CA GLN A 122 -4.26 0.06 -5.13
C GLN A 122 -3.41 0.79 -6.19
N GLY A 123 -3.43 2.14 -6.22
CA GLY A 123 -2.63 2.93 -7.16
C GLY A 123 -3.18 2.99 -8.59
N LYS A 124 -4.44 2.58 -8.83
CA LYS A 124 -5.07 2.68 -10.16
C LYS A 124 -5.24 4.15 -10.55
N GLY A 125 -4.87 4.48 -11.78
CA GLY A 125 -4.96 5.86 -12.30
C GLY A 125 -3.95 6.85 -11.69
N VAL A 126 -3.01 6.40 -10.86
CA VAL A 126 -1.97 7.24 -10.25
C VAL A 126 -0.80 7.40 -11.21
N SER A 127 -0.38 8.63 -11.45
CA SER A 127 0.81 8.98 -12.22
C SER A 127 1.76 9.82 -11.39
N LEU A 128 2.99 9.36 -11.27
CA LEU A 128 4.03 9.97 -10.45
C LEU A 128 5.08 10.69 -11.33
N ASN A 129 5.85 11.58 -10.70
CA ASN A 129 7.02 12.22 -11.29
C ASN A 129 6.73 12.94 -12.61
N LEU A 130 5.60 13.63 -12.68
CA LEU A 130 5.18 14.42 -13.85
C LEU A 130 5.92 15.74 -13.85
N ARG A 131 6.63 16.03 -14.95
CA ARG A 131 7.58 17.16 -15.04
C ARG A 131 7.16 18.29 -15.97
N ASN A 132 6.05 18.11 -16.70
CA ASN A 132 5.56 19.10 -17.63
C ASN A 132 4.05 19.00 -17.86
N ALA A 133 3.48 20.04 -18.46
CA ALA A 133 2.06 20.16 -18.71
C ALA A 133 1.48 19.05 -19.63
N ARG A 134 2.31 18.52 -20.56
CA ARG A 134 1.90 17.43 -21.47
C ARG A 134 1.69 16.14 -20.70
N GLU A 135 2.62 15.81 -19.80
CA GLU A 135 2.52 14.64 -18.92
C GLU A 135 1.33 14.76 -17.96
N VAL A 136 1.11 15.94 -17.37
CA VAL A 136 -0.04 16.20 -16.50
C VAL A 136 -1.36 16.02 -17.26
N THR A 137 -1.45 16.49 -18.51
CA THR A 137 -2.66 16.31 -19.33
C THR A 137 -2.93 14.82 -19.63
N ALA A 138 -1.90 14.05 -19.95
CA ALA A 138 -2.03 12.62 -20.19
C ALA A 138 -2.44 11.87 -18.91
N ALA A 139 -1.81 12.21 -17.78
CA ALA A 139 -2.11 11.65 -16.47
C ALA A 139 -3.54 11.99 -16.01
N PHE A 140 -4.00 13.23 -16.24
CA PHE A 140 -5.39 13.62 -15.95
C PHE A 140 -6.39 12.76 -16.73
N LYS A 141 -6.18 12.55 -18.04
CA LYS A 141 -7.05 11.70 -18.84
C LYS A 141 -7.12 10.27 -18.30
N LEU A 142 -5.99 9.68 -17.93
CA LEU A 142 -5.92 8.36 -17.34
C LEU A 142 -6.66 8.31 -15.98
N ALA A 143 -6.42 9.28 -15.09
CA ALA A 143 -7.06 9.34 -13.79
C ALA A 143 -8.58 9.53 -13.90
N ARG A 144 -9.04 10.26 -14.94
CA ARG A 144 -10.45 10.53 -15.22
C ARG A 144 -11.26 9.28 -15.55
N GLU A 145 -10.62 8.21 -16.01
CA GLU A 145 -11.27 6.91 -16.24
C GLU A 145 -11.75 6.26 -14.93
N TYR A 146 -11.18 6.65 -13.79
CA TYR A 146 -11.44 6.06 -12.47
C TYR A 146 -12.28 6.96 -11.56
N SER A 147 -12.20 8.27 -11.71
CA SER A 147 -12.95 9.22 -10.86
C SER A 147 -13.23 10.53 -11.59
N PRO A 148 -14.41 11.15 -11.35
CA PRO A 148 -14.68 12.50 -11.81
C PRO A 148 -13.90 13.59 -11.08
N LYS A 149 -13.35 13.30 -9.91
CA LYS A 149 -12.53 14.21 -9.10
C LYS A 149 -11.08 13.76 -9.13
N ILE A 150 -10.18 14.63 -9.54
CA ILE A 150 -8.75 14.33 -9.66
C ILE A 150 -7.98 15.22 -8.69
N ILE A 151 -6.95 14.68 -8.06
CA ILE A 151 -6.04 15.44 -7.22
C ILE A 151 -4.72 15.61 -7.97
N VAL A 152 -4.23 16.84 -8.01
CA VAL A 152 -2.85 17.19 -8.42
C VAL A 152 -2.10 17.58 -7.16
N GLU A 153 -0.98 16.91 -6.85
CA GLU A 153 -0.22 17.09 -5.62
C GLU A 153 1.26 17.31 -5.90
N ARG A 154 1.94 18.01 -5.00
CA ARG A 154 3.39 18.08 -4.97
C ARG A 154 3.96 16.67 -4.77
N GLN A 155 4.93 16.29 -5.58
CA GLN A 155 5.66 15.03 -5.42
C GLN A 155 6.55 15.09 -4.18
N ILE A 156 6.28 14.23 -3.22
CA ILE A 156 7.21 14.02 -2.10
C ILE A 156 8.30 13.04 -2.56
N LYS A 157 9.54 13.40 -2.31
CA LYS A 157 10.70 12.57 -2.63
C LYS A 157 11.01 11.60 -1.50
N GLY A 158 11.58 10.45 -1.84
CA GLY A 158 12.09 9.51 -0.87
C GLY A 158 11.50 8.11 -0.97
N ARG A 159 11.75 7.34 0.07
CA ARG A 159 11.31 5.95 0.25
C ARG A 159 9.90 5.91 0.82
N ASN A 160 9.19 4.82 0.57
CA ASN A 160 7.81 4.65 1.02
C ASN A 160 7.77 3.72 2.23
N PHE A 161 7.17 4.19 3.31
CA PHE A 161 7.04 3.45 4.56
C PHE A 161 5.57 3.23 4.89
N ARG A 162 5.24 2.06 5.43
CA ARG A 162 3.98 1.76 6.08
C ARG A 162 4.22 1.66 7.57
N VAL A 163 3.61 2.53 8.33
CA VAL A 163 3.60 2.48 9.80
C VAL A 163 2.28 1.88 10.27
N LEU A 164 2.35 0.89 11.15
CA LEU A 164 1.18 0.29 11.79
C LEU A 164 0.97 0.92 13.16
N VAL A 165 -0.23 1.46 13.36
CA VAL A 165 -0.69 1.99 14.65
C VAL A 165 -1.85 1.13 15.13
N VAL A 166 -1.83 0.70 16.39
CA VAL A 166 -2.90 -0.07 17.02
C VAL A 166 -3.21 0.54 18.38
N ASN A 167 -4.48 0.78 18.64
CA ASN A 167 -4.96 1.40 19.89
C ASN A 167 -4.21 2.72 20.21
N GLY A 168 -4.00 3.54 19.17
CA GLY A 168 -3.32 4.83 19.28
C GLY A 168 -1.83 4.76 19.58
N ARG A 169 -1.18 3.59 19.43
CA ARG A 169 0.26 3.39 19.66
C ARG A 169 0.95 2.86 18.41
N PHE A 170 2.12 3.38 18.14
CA PHE A 170 3.04 2.82 17.14
C PHE A 170 3.38 1.37 17.51
N VAL A 171 3.31 0.48 16.52
CA VAL A 171 3.62 -0.95 16.69
C VAL A 171 4.84 -1.35 15.89
N CYS A 172 4.84 -1.07 14.60
CA CYS A 172 5.95 -1.43 13.70
C CYS A 172 5.90 -0.58 12.43
N ALA A 173 6.99 -0.60 11.68
CA ALA A 173 7.10 0.05 10.38
C ALA A 173 7.82 -0.84 9.37
N ALA A 174 7.40 -0.75 8.11
CA ALA A 174 8.02 -1.44 7.01
C ALA A 174 8.31 -0.48 5.86
N GLU A 175 9.52 -0.52 5.30
CA GLU A 175 9.81 0.11 4.02
C GLU A 175 9.23 -0.75 2.91
N ARG A 176 8.47 -0.14 2.00
CA ARG A 176 7.91 -0.81 0.82
C ARG A 176 8.81 -0.55 -0.37
N ILE A 177 9.48 -1.59 -0.83
CA ILE A 177 10.38 -1.53 -1.98
C ILE A 177 9.59 -1.99 -3.22
N PRO A 178 9.47 -1.14 -4.26
CA PRO A 178 8.81 -1.54 -5.50
C PRO A 178 9.37 -2.83 -6.08
N ALA A 179 8.55 -3.58 -6.82
CA ALA A 179 8.99 -4.79 -7.50
C ALA A 179 10.22 -4.48 -8.36
N HIS A 180 11.28 -5.24 -8.16
CA HIS A 180 12.57 -5.08 -8.84
C HIS A 180 13.26 -6.43 -8.99
N VAL A 181 14.25 -6.48 -9.84
CA VAL A 181 15.26 -7.55 -9.94
C VAL A 181 16.63 -6.96 -9.73
N VAL A 182 17.57 -7.82 -9.30
CA VAL A 182 18.98 -7.47 -9.12
C VAL A 182 19.79 -8.25 -10.12
N GLY A 183 20.62 -7.57 -10.89
CA GLY A 183 21.50 -8.17 -11.87
C GLY A 183 22.52 -9.10 -11.24
N ASP A 184 22.83 -10.17 -11.94
CA ASP A 184 23.89 -11.14 -11.61
C ASP A 184 24.98 -11.23 -12.69
N GLY A 185 24.89 -10.37 -13.70
CA GLY A 185 25.82 -10.33 -14.84
C GLY A 185 25.63 -11.44 -15.86
N VAL A 186 24.63 -12.32 -15.69
CA VAL A 186 24.43 -13.53 -16.50
C VAL A 186 23.02 -13.60 -17.10
N HIS A 187 22.00 -13.44 -16.25
CA HIS A 187 20.61 -13.63 -16.66
C HIS A 187 19.98 -12.33 -17.16
N SER A 188 19.11 -12.44 -18.14
CA SER A 188 18.24 -11.34 -18.59
C SER A 188 17.24 -10.95 -17.51
N ILE A 189 16.68 -9.74 -17.60
CA ILE A 189 15.63 -9.26 -16.67
C ILE A 189 14.45 -10.23 -16.65
N GLN A 190 14.07 -10.82 -17.80
CA GLN A 190 13.01 -11.83 -17.87
C GLN A 190 13.35 -13.04 -17.01
N GLU A 191 14.53 -13.62 -17.16
CA GLU A 191 14.97 -14.78 -16.40
C GLU A 191 15.11 -14.47 -14.91
N LEU A 192 15.61 -13.28 -14.54
CA LEU A 192 15.66 -12.82 -13.15
C LEU A 192 14.27 -12.72 -12.52
N ILE A 193 13.25 -12.27 -13.28
CA ILE A 193 11.85 -12.25 -12.82
C ILE A 193 11.36 -13.67 -12.56
N ASP A 194 11.68 -14.63 -13.44
CA ASP A 194 11.28 -16.03 -13.29
C ASP A 194 11.95 -16.67 -12.08
N ILE A 195 13.24 -16.38 -11.86
CA ILE A 195 13.98 -16.80 -10.65
C ILE A 195 13.32 -16.23 -9.39
N VAL A 196 13.04 -14.92 -9.34
CA VAL A 196 12.37 -14.29 -8.20
C VAL A 196 10.97 -14.89 -7.97
N ASN A 197 10.25 -15.20 -9.03
CA ASN A 197 8.92 -15.79 -8.96
C ASN A 197 8.90 -17.27 -8.56
N SER A 198 10.06 -17.96 -8.64
CA SER A 198 10.21 -19.34 -8.17
C SER A 198 10.29 -19.46 -6.64
N ASP A 199 10.46 -18.34 -5.92
CA ASP A 199 10.45 -18.31 -4.45
C ASP A 199 9.13 -18.94 -3.94
N PRO A 200 9.20 -19.99 -3.09
CA PRO A 200 8.04 -20.66 -2.54
C PRO A 200 7.12 -19.74 -1.72
N LEU A 201 7.61 -18.60 -1.24
CA LEU A 201 6.83 -17.57 -0.55
C LEU A 201 6.01 -16.70 -1.51
N ARG A 202 6.24 -16.77 -2.84
CA ARG A 202 5.47 -16.02 -3.85
C ARG A 202 4.34 -16.85 -4.44
N GLY A 203 3.16 -16.25 -4.50
CA GLY A 203 1.94 -16.87 -5.06
C GLY A 203 1.13 -15.91 -5.90
N GLU A 204 0.06 -16.42 -6.48
CA GLU A 204 -0.91 -15.60 -7.19
C GLU A 204 -1.78 -14.82 -6.19
N LYS A 205 -2.05 -13.55 -6.51
CA LYS A 205 -2.90 -12.69 -5.68
C LYS A 205 -2.44 -12.64 -4.20
N HIS A 206 -3.22 -13.22 -3.30
CA HIS A 206 -3.01 -13.23 -1.85
C HIS A 206 -2.90 -14.63 -1.25
N GLU A 207 -2.57 -15.62 -2.07
CA GLU A 207 -2.46 -17.02 -1.64
C GLU A 207 -1.25 -17.25 -0.71
N LYS A 208 -0.18 -16.48 -0.94
CA LYS A 208 1.09 -16.58 -0.21
C LYS A 208 1.51 -15.23 0.37
N PRO A 209 2.50 -15.20 1.26
CA PRO A 209 3.02 -13.96 1.86
C PRO A 209 3.41 -12.91 0.82
N LEU A 210 4.09 -13.31 -0.25
CA LEU A 210 4.52 -12.44 -1.34
C LEU A 210 3.71 -12.72 -2.61
N THR A 211 3.55 -11.72 -3.45
CA THR A 211 2.88 -11.84 -4.74
C THR A 211 3.89 -11.97 -5.87
N LYS A 212 3.60 -12.81 -6.85
CA LYS A 212 4.41 -12.93 -8.06
C LYS A 212 4.44 -11.63 -8.85
N ILE A 213 5.60 -11.32 -9.41
CA ILE A 213 5.80 -10.18 -10.31
C ILE A 213 5.19 -10.54 -11.66
N LYS A 214 4.28 -9.70 -12.15
CA LYS A 214 3.65 -9.87 -13.47
C LYS A 214 4.32 -8.99 -14.50
N ILE A 215 4.58 -9.55 -15.67
CA ILE A 215 5.08 -8.83 -16.82
C ILE A 215 3.89 -8.35 -17.65
N ASP A 216 3.62 -7.07 -17.58
CA ASP A 216 2.56 -6.39 -18.31
C ASP A 216 3.08 -5.12 -19.01
N SER A 217 2.17 -4.35 -19.61
CA SER A 217 2.51 -3.09 -20.28
C SER A 217 3.13 -2.07 -19.34
N ILE A 218 2.77 -2.08 -18.04
CA ILE A 218 3.34 -1.19 -17.03
C ILE A 218 4.80 -1.56 -16.77
N THR A 219 5.10 -2.86 -16.59
CA THR A 219 6.47 -3.35 -16.42
C THR A 219 7.37 -2.90 -17.57
N LYS A 220 6.91 -3.13 -18.83
CA LYS A 220 7.68 -2.74 -20.02
C LYS A 220 7.91 -1.24 -20.09
N LYS A 221 6.91 -0.42 -19.74
CA LYS A 221 7.03 1.04 -19.69
C LYS A 221 8.02 1.51 -18.63
N VAL A 222 8.00 0.90 -17.44
CA VAL A 222 8.92 1.25 -16.33
C VAL A 222 10.36 0.89 -16.70
N LEU A 223 10.59 -0.28 -17.31
CA LEU A 223 11.89 -0.69 -17.80
C LEU A 223 12.39 0.26 -18.88
N SER A 224 11.56 0.57 -19.89
CA SER A 224 11.93 1.50 -20.97
C SER A 224 12.34 2.89 -20.48
N LYS A 225 11.68 3.42 -19.40
CA LYS A 225 12.08 4.69 -18.77
C LYS A 225 13.48 4.64 -18.15
N GLN A 226 13.94 3.44 -17.75
CA GLN A 226 15.27 3.19 -17.19
C GLN A 226 16.31 2.85 -18.28
N GLY A 227 15.89 2.74 -19.56
CA GLY A 227 16.74 2.35 -20.68
C GLY A 227 16.89 0.82 -20.84
N TYR A 228 16.05 0.02 -20.19
CA TYR A 228 16.11 -1.44 -20.20
C TYR A 228 14.97 -2.06 -21.00
N SER A 229 15.20 -3.30 -21.44
CA SER A 229 14.21 -4.24 -21.99
C SER A 229 14.19 -5.52 -21.15
N LEU A 230 13.28 -6.43 -21.44
CA LEU A 230 13.24 -7.74 -20.77
C LEU A 230 14.47 -8.60 -21.08
N ASP A 231 15.09 -8.40 -22.24
CA ASP A 231 16.27 -9.12 -22.70
C ASP A 231 17.60 -8.52 -22.20
N THR A 232 17.53 -7.38 -21.48
CA THR A 232 18.72 -6.72 -20.93
C THR A 232 19.35 -7.58 -19.84
N ILE A 233 20.65 -7.82 -19.93
CA ILE A 233 21.48 -8.41 -18.87
C ILE A 233 22.05 -7.27 -18.03
N LEU A 234 21.68 -7.24 -16.75
CA LEU A 234 22.16 -6.22 -15.82
C LEU A 234 23.51 -6.61 -15.22
N PRO A 235 24.42 -5.65 -15.03
CA PRO A 235 25.60 -5.88 -14.20
C PRO A 235 25.27 -6.42 -12.83
N GLU A 236 26.20 -7.15 -12.21
CA GLU A 236 26.03 -7.66 -10.87
C GLU A 236 25.74 -6.56 -9.85
N GLY A 237 24.70 -6.74 -9.07
CA GLY A 237 24.25 -5.79 -8.05
C GLY A 237 23.41 -4.62 -8.56
N GLU A 238 23.31 -4.42 -9.87
CA GLU A 238 22.48 -3.36 -10.46
C GLU A 238 21.00 -3.72 -10.33
N LYS A 239 20.16 -2.71 -9.95
CA LYS A 239 18.72 -2.92 -9.73
C LYS A 239 17.92 -2.34 -10.90
N ALA A 240 17.03 -3.14 -11.48
CA ALA A 240 16.00 -2.69 -12.39
C ALA A 240 14.61 -2.74 -11.70
N PHE A 241 13.96 -1.59 -11.58
CA PHE A 241 12.60 -1.52 -11.04
C PHE A 241 11.58 -1.92 -12.10
N LEU A 242 10.56 -2.67 -11.66
CA LEU A 242 9.48 -3.20 -12.51
C LEU A 242 8.16 -2.49 -12.24
N ARG A 243 8.10 -1.70 -11.16
CA ARG A 243 6.97 -0.86 -10.74
C ARG A 243 7.48 0.44 -10.15
N GLU A 244 6.66 1.49 -10.25
CA GLU A 244 6.97 2.80 -9.63
C GLU A 244 6.46 2.87 -8.18
N ASN A 245 5.55 1.99 -7.77
CA ASN A 245 4.98 1.97 -6.43
C ASN A 245 5.32 0.69 -5.65
N GLY A 246 5.40 0.80 -4.32
CA GLY A 246 5.69 -0.29 -3.39
C GLY A 246 4.46 -1.12 -3.00
N ASN A 247 3.57 -1.44 -3.96
CA ASN A 247 2.38 -2.24 -3.65
C ASN A 247 2.73 -3.74 -3.65
N LEU A 248 2.55 -4.40 -2.49
CA LEU A 248 2.82 -5.84 -2.34
C LEU A 248 1.99 -6.71 -3.28
N SER A 249 0.80 -6.25 -3.67
CA SER A 249 -0.07 -6.98 -4.62
C SER A 249 0.50 -7.01 -6.04
N THR A 250 1.53 -6.23 -6.33
CA THR A 250 2.18 -6.18 -7.65
C THR A 250 3.63 -6.68 -7.62
N GLY A 251 4.00 -7.43 -6.57
CA GLY A 251 5.31 -8.06 -6.44
C GLY A 251 6.34 -7.28 -5.63
N ALA A 252 5.96 -6.14 -5.04
CA ALA A 252 6.81 -5.39 -4.12
C ALA A 252 7.18 -6.23 -2.89
N THR A 253 8.29 -5.88 -2.25
CA THR A 253 8.76 -6.44 -0.99
C THR A 253 8.65 -5.42 0.14
N ALA A 254 8.81 -5.86 1.36
CA ALA A 254 8.82 -5.01 2.52
C ALA A 254 9.99 -5.38 3.43
N VAL A 255 10.68 -4.39 3.96
CA VAL A 255 11.78 -4.55 4.93
C VAL A 255 11.33 -3.95 6.25
N ASP A 256 11.56 -4.66 7.34
CA ASP A 256 11.28 -4.15 8.69
C ASP A 256 12.26 -3.02 9.02
N VAL A 257 11.72 -1.87 9.38
CA VAL A 257 12.48 -0.68 9.79
C VAL A 257 11.94 -0.12 11.11
N THR A 258 11.31 -0.98 11.91
CA THR A 258 10.63 -0.58 13.15
C THR A 258 11.55 0.19 14.08
N ASP A 259 12.77 -0.28 14.27
CA ASP A 259 13.73 0.34 15.18
C ASP A 259 14.38 1.60 14.62
N GLU A 260 14.31 1.81 13.30
CA GLU A 260 14.87 2.98 12.63
C GLU A 260 13.98 4.22 12.75
N VAL A 261 12.67 4.05 13.01
CA VAL A 261 11.74 5.18 13.05
C VAL A 261 12.02 6.08 14.27
N CYS A 262 12.32 7.36 14.03
CA CYS A 262 12.52 8.31 15.12
C CYS A 262 11.23 8.54 15.95
N LEU A 263 11.39 9.02 17.17
CA LEU A 263 10.28 9.20 18.10
C LEU A 263 9.20 10.15 17.54
N GLU A 264 9.62 11.24 16.92
CA GLU A 264 8.75 12.26 16.35
C GLU A 264 7.84 11.67 15.27
N ASN A 265 8.39 10.82 14.40
CA ASN A 265 7.63 10.16 13.33
C ASN A 265 6.68 9.09 13.88
N ARG A 266 7.07 8.39 14.98
CA ARG A 266 6.15 7.48 15.71
C ARG A 266 4.96 8.25 16.27
N LEU A 267 5.22 9.34 17.01
CA LEU A 267 4.17 10.19 17.59
C LEU A 267 3.29 10.84 16.53
N LEU A 268 3.87 11.22 15.39
CA LEU A 268 3.14 11.78 14.26
C LEU A 268 2.16 10.76 13.65
N ALA A 269 2.58 9.51 13.48
CA ALA A 269 1.72 8.43 13.00
C ALA A 269 0.59 8.09 14.00
N GLU A 270 0.90 8.05 15.31
CA GLU A 270 -0.10 7.89 16.38
C GLU A 270 -1.14 9.01 16.35
N ARG A 271 -0.67 10.26 16.22
CA ARG A 271 -1.52 11.44 16.11
C ARG A 271 -2.41 11.38 14.85
N ALA A 272 -1.86 10.97 13.71
CA ALA A 272 -2.62 10.80 12.47
C ALA A 272 -3.75 9.77 12.61
N ALA A 273 -3.47 8.60 13.18
CA ALA A 273 -4.47 7.57 13.45
C ALA A 273 -5.57 8.10 14.40
N LYS A 274 -5.20 8.84 15.45
CA LYS A 274 -6.12 9.43 16.41
C LYS A 274 -7.00 10.52 15.80
N VAL A 275 -6.44 11.39 14.96
CA VAL A 275 -7.17 12.48 14.28
C VAL A 275 -8.24 11.89 13.34
N ILE A 276 -7.93 10.81 12.64
CA ILE A 276 -8.90 10.12 11.78
C ILE A 276 -9.90 9.29 12.60
N GLY A 277 -9.52 8.83 13.81
CA GLY A 277 -10.37 8.02 14.69
C GLY A 277 -10.27 6.51 14.43
N LEU A 278 -9.15 6.05 13.93
CA LEU A 278 -8.89 4.63 13.64
C LEU A 278 -8.22 3.94 14.82
N ASP A 279 -8.74 2.79 15.25
CA ASP A 279 -8.13 1.93 16.26
C ASP A 279 -6.92 1.17 15.68
N ILE A 280 -7.08 0.63 14.48
CA ILE A 280 -6.00 0.00 13.71
C ILE A 280 -5.82 0.82 12.43
N ALA A 281 -4.68 1.43 12.26
CA ALA A 281 -4.37 2.30 11.14
C ALA A 281 -3.06 1.92 10.44
N GLY A 282 -3.07 1.95 9.12
CA GLY A 282 -1.85 1.89 8.31
C GLY A 282 -1.52 3.28 7.78
N VAL A 283 -0.49 3.91 8.32
CA VAL A 283 -0.07 5.26 7.93
C VAL A 283 1.03 5.14 6.87
N ASP A 284 0.78 5.68 5.68
CA ASP A 284 1.74 5.72 4.59
C ASP A 284 2.55 7.01 4.65
N ILE A 285 3.85 6.86 4.80
CA ILE A 285 4.81 7.96 4.90
C ILE A 285 5.76 7.89 3.70
N THR A 286 6.05 9.04 3.10
CA THR A 286 7.15 9.19 2.15
C THR A 286 8.16 10.18 2.70
N THR A 287 9.42 9.76 2.82
CA THR A 287 10.55 10.58 3.27
C THR A 287 11.86 9.98 2.76
N GLU A 288 12.90 10.78 2.66
CA GLU A 288 14.24 10.30 2.33
C GLU A 288 14.84 9.46 3.46
N ASN A 289 14.53 9.83 4.71
CA ASN A 289 15.03 9.13 5.89
C ASN A 289 13.99 9.10 7.02
N ILE A 290 13.54 7.90 7.40
CA ILE A 290 12.53 7.71 8.46
C ILE A 290 13.09 7.92 9.87
N SER A 291 14.43 7.90 10.02
CA SER A 291 15.13 8.13 11.29
C SER A 291 15.25 9.62 11.64
N VAL A 292 14.78 10.50 10.76
CA VAL A 292 14.79 11.96 10.93
C VAL A 292 13.34 12.45 10.88
N PRO A 293 12.97 13.45 11.68
CA PRO A 293 11.62 14.03 11.66
C PRO A 293 11.20 14.47 10.25
N LEU A 294 9.94 14.20 9.87
CA LEU A 294 9.42 14.52 8.53
C LEU A 294 9.57 16.00 8.16
N GLU A 295 9.44 16.88 9.15
CA GLU A 295 9.58 18.33 8.99
C GLU A 295 10.99 18.73 8.52
N SER A 296 12.02 17.94 8.88
CA SER A 296 13.42 18.18 8.49
C SER A 296 13.79 17.60 7.12
N THR A 297 12.95 16.72 6.57
CA THR A 297 13.26 15.99 5.30
C THR A 297 12.28 16.32 4.17
N ASP A 298 11.41 17.29 4.34
CA ASP A 298 10.29 17.57 3.43
C ASP A 298 9.40 16.31 3.19
N GLY A 299 9.42 15.38 4.16
CA GLY A 299 8.61 14.19 4.17
C GLY A 299 7.14 14.47 4.49
N ALA A 300 6.26 13.55 4.17
CA ALA A 300 4.83 13.73 4.44
C ALA A 300 4.09 12.41 4.64
N ILE A 301 2.95 12.48 5.36
CA ILE A 301 1.95 11.43 5.37
C ILE A 301 1.14 11.51 4.09
N ILE A 302 1.19 10.45 3.29
CA ILE A 302 0.52 10.38 1.99
C ILE A 302 -0.93 9.91 2.12
N GLU A 303 -1.16 8.95 3.02
CA GLU A 303 -2.46 8.29 3.21
C GLU A 303 -2.54 7.67 4.60
N VAL A 304 -3.76 7.61 5.16
CA VAL A 304 -4.07 6.84 6.37
C VAL A 304 -5.13 5.80 5.99
N ASN A 305 -4.81 4.53 6.17
CA ASN A 305 -5.64 3.44 5.72
C ASN A 305 -6.41 2.82 6.89
N ALA A 306 -7.74 2.74 6.78
CA ALA A 306 -8.56 1.81 7.54
C ALA A 306 -8.37 0.39 6.99
N ALA A 307 -8.59 -0.62 7.81
CA ALA A 307 -8.38 -2.02 7.44
C ALA A 307 -7.01 -2.30 6.79
N PRO A 308 -5.89 -1.86 7.38
CA PRO A 308 -4.57 -2.02 6.76
C PRO A 308 -4.22 -3.50 6.60
N GLY A 309 -3.63 -3.84 5.45
CA GLY A 309 -2.99 -5.15 5.29
C GLY A 309 -1.76 -5.24 6.20
N ILE A 310 -1.71 -6.23 7.09
CA ILE A 310 -0.58 -6.43 8.04
C ILE A 310 0.45 -7.44 7.53
N ARG A 311 0.22 -8.04 6.37
CA ARG A 311 1.10 -9.07 5.80
C ARG A 311 2.55 -8.63 5.65
N MET A 312 2.80 -7.36 5.30
CA MET A 312 4.14 -6.81 5.16
C MET A 312 4.92 -6.74 6.48
N HIS A 313 4.21 -6.66 7.61
CA HIS A 313 4.80 -6.65 8.94
C HIS A 313 5.01 -8.07 9.51
N LEU A 314 4.26 -9.07 9.00
CA LEU A 314 4.36 -10.47 9.42
C LEU A 314 5.45 -11.23 8.66
N TYR A 315 5.70 -10.82 7.42
CA TYR A 315 6.65 -11.48 6.51
C TYR A 315 7.55 -10.44 5.83
N PRO A 316 8.36 -9.69 6.60
CA PRO A 316 9.34 -8.79 6.01
C PRO A 316 10.39 -9.57 5.24
N SER A 317 10.88 -8.99 4.14
CA SER A 317 12.07 -9.49 3.46
C SER A 317 13.30 -9.20 4.35
N LYS A 318 14.22 -10.13 4.40
CA LYS A 318 15.48 -9.97 5.14
C LYS A 318 16.49 -9.18 4.33
#